data_6236cdfd9b4dd201cd06cc2cca72cb9e
#
_entry.id   6236cdfd9b4dd201cd06cc2cca72cb9e
#
_cell.length_a   1.000
_cell.length_b   1.000
_cell.length_c   1.000
_cell.angle_alpha   90.00
_cell.angle_beta   90.00
_cell.angle_gamma   90.00
#
_symmetry.space_group_name_H-M   'P 1'
#
loop_
_entity.id
_entity.type
_entity.pdbx_description
1 polymer ?
#
loop_
_entity_poly.entity_id
_entity_poly.type
_entity_poly.pdbx_seq_one_letter_code
_entity_poly.pdbx_strand_id
1 'polypeptide(L)' 'MITKDTIIGDILREKPDAAPILLGIGMHCLGCPSSQMETLEEACMVHGVNVDDVLAELNK' A
#
# COMPACT_ATOMS: atom_id res chain seq x y z
N MET A 1 -1.57 -1.16 13.43
CA MET A 1 -2.13 -0.08 12.60
C MET A 1 -1.19 0.25 11.44
N ILE A 2 -1.74 0.36 10.26
CA ILE A 2 -0.96 0.70 9.07
C ILE A 2 -0.75 2.21 9.03
N THR A 3 0.50 2.62 8.76
CA THR A 3 0.86 4.03 8.64
C THR A 3 1.49 4.27 7.27
N LYS A 4 1.77 5.53 6.96
CA LYS A 4 2.43 5.88 5.71
C LYS A 4 3.85 5.31 5.60
N ASP A 5 4.47 4.98 6.73
CA ASP A 5 5.81 4.44 6.78
C ASP A 5 5.84 2.91 6.74
N THR A 6 4.68 2.26 6.76
CA THR A 6 4.59 0.81 6.67
C THR A 6 4.93 0.37 5.25
N ILE A 7 5.80 -0.61 5.11
CA ILE A 7 6.15 -1.10 3.78
C ILE A 7 5.03 -1.98 3.23
N ILE A 8 4.93 -2.02 1.91
CA ILE A 8 3.84 -2.73 1.21
C ILE A 8 3.81 -4.21 1.62
N GLY A 9 4.96 -4.86 1.72
CA GLY A 9 5.02 -6.26 2.13
C GLY A 9 4.42 -6.50 3.50
N ASP A 10 4.65 -5.58 4.43
CA ASP A 10 4.08 -5.69 5.78
C ASP A 10 2.56 -5.45 5.76
N ILE A 11 2.12 -4.50 4.94
CA ILE A 11 0.67 -4.25 4.79
C ILE A 11 -0.04 -5.52 4.33
N LEU A 12 0.51 -6.21 3.36
CA LEU A 12 -0.08 -7.43 2.83
C LEU A 12 -0.07 -8.56 3.85
N ARG A 13 0.95 -8.62 4.70
CA ARG A 13 1.03 -9.63 5.76
C ARG A 13 0.05 -9.36 6.88
N GLU A 14 -0.07 -8.10 7.30
CA GLU A 14 -0.98 -7.71 8.37
C GLU A 14 -2.44 -7.75 7.94
N LYS A 15 -2.68 -7.41 6.68
CA LYS A 15 -4.05 -7.27 6.16
C LYS A 15 -4.11 -7.80 4.74
N PRO A 16 -4.32 -9.11 4.56
CA PRO A 16 -4.41 -9.69 3.21
C PRO A 16 -5.48 -9.02 2.34
N ASP A 17 -6.54 -8.50 2.95
CA ASP A 17 -7.61 -7.82 2.24
C ASP A 17 -7.17 -6.47 1.65
N ALA A 18 -5.96 -6.02 1.97
CA ALA A 18 -5.42 -4.78 1.41
C ALA A 18 -5.07 -4.91 -0.07
N ALA A 19 -4.86 -6.13 -0.57
CA ALA A 19 -4.49 -6.32 -1.96
C ALA A 19 -5.44 -5.65 -2.95
N PRO A 20 -6.78 -5.83 -2.85
CA PRO A 20 -7.70 -5.14 -3.76
C PRO A 20 -7.60 -3.61 -3.65
N ILE A 21 -7.37 -3.09 -2.45
CA ILE A 21 -7.23 -1.65 -2.24
C ILE A 21 -6.00 -1.14 -2.97
N LEU A 22 -4.87 -1.83 -2.81
CA LEU A 22 -3.61 -1.43 -3.45
C LEU A 22 -3.69 -1.57 -4.97
N LEU A 23 -4.36 -2.61 -5.47
CA LEU A 23 -4.59 -2.76 -6.90
C LEU A 23 -5.44 -1.62 -7.44
N GLY A 24 -6.39 -1.15 -6.65
CA GLY A 24 -7.26 -0.04 -7.03
C GLY A 24 -6.53 1.28 -7.22
N ILE A 25 -5.37 1.47 -6.59
CA ILE A 25 -4.57 2.68 -6.77
C ILE A 25 -3.50 2.53 -7.86
N GLY A 26 -3.49 1.41 -8.55
CA GLY A 26 -2.60 1.19 -9.70
C GLY A 26 -1.38 0.33 -9.43
N MET A 27 -1.27 -0.28 -8.26
CA MET A 27 -0.13 -1.13 -7.93
C MET A 27 -0.34 -2.53 -8.49
N HIS A 28 0.27 -2.82 -9.64
CA HIS A 28 0.07 -4.09 -10.31
C HIS A 28 1.04 -5.20 -9.91
N CYS A 29 2.17 -4.84 -9.29
CA CYS A 29 3.24 -5.80 -8.99
C CYS A 29 3.37 -6.06 -7.49
N LEU A 30 2.27 -6.43 -6.84
CA LEU A 30 2.27 -6.65 -5.39
C LEU A 30 3.15 -7.83 -4.97
N GLY A 31 3.44 -8.76 -5.89
CA GLY A 31 4.32 -9.89 -5.60
C GLY A 31 5.79 -9.61 -5.82
N CYS A 32 6.16 -8.45 -6.35
CA CYS A 32 7.55 -8.13 -6.63
C CYS A 32 8.27 -7.69 -5.36
N PRO A 33 9.45 -8.28 -5.05
CA PRO A 33 10.18 -7.89 -3.82
C PRO A 33 10.48 -6.40 -3.75
N SER A 34 10.84 -5.76 -4.86
CA SER A 34 11.15 -4.33 -4.85
C SER A 34 9.92 -3.49 -4.50
N SER A 35 8.75 -3.86 -5.01
CA SER A 35 7.51 -3.14 -4.67
C SER A 35 7.15 -3.33 -3.22
N GLN A 36 7.36 -4.52 -2.68
CA GLN A 36 7.02 -4.83 -1.29
C GLN A 36 7.91 -4.10 -0.29
N MET A 37 9.08 -3.62 -0.71
CA MET A 37 10.00 -2.88 0.15
C MET A 37 9.71 -1.38 0.18
N GLU A 38 8.85 -0.89 -0.69
CA GLU A 38 8.45 0.53 -0.69
C GLU A 38 7.51 0.82 0.47
N THR A 39 7.60 2.04 1.03
CA THR A 39 6.63 2.48 2.01
C THR A 39 5.33 2.83 1.29
N LEU A 40 4.24 2.84 2.05
CA LEU A 40 2.95 3.24 1.47
C LEU A 40 3.02 4.66 0.90
N GLU A 41 3.70 5.58 1.59
CA GLU A 41 3.85 6.96 1.12
C GLU A 41 4.57 7.00 -0.23
N GLU A 42 5.66 6.26 -0.36
CA GLU A 42 6.42 6.22 -1.61
C GLU A 42 5.56 5.67 -2.75
N ALA A 43 4.84 4.60 -2.49
CA ALA A 43 3.96 4.00 -3.49
C ALA A 43 2.88 4.97 -3.94
N CYS A 44 2.27 5.68 -2.98
CA CYS A 44 1.23 6.67 -3.30
C CYS A 44 1.79 7.83 -4.11
N MET A 45 3.01 8.26 -3.82
CA MET A 45 3.66 9.33 -4.58
C MET A 45 3.88 8.92 -6.04
N VAL A 46 4.37 7.70 -6.24
CA VAL A 46 4.62 7.20 -7.59
C VAL A 46 3.33 7.12 -8.40
N HIS A 47 2.23 6.72 -7.77
CA HIS A 47 0.95 6.55 -8.46
C HIS A 47 0.06 7.80 -8.43
N GLY A 48 0.53 8.88 -7.82
CA GLY A 48 -0.21 10.14 -7.80
C GLY A 48 -1.48 10.12 -6.98
N VAL A 49 -1.53 9.31 -5.91
CA VAL A 49 -2.69 9.23 -5.03
C VAL A 49 -2.36 9.79 -3.65
N ASN A 50 -3.40 10.23 -2.94
CA ASN A 50 -3.25 10.79 -1.60
C ASN A 50 -3.11 9.65 -0.59
N VAL A 51 -2.00 9.64 0.16
CA VAL A 51 -1.72 8.57 1.12
C VAL A 51 -2.75 8.55 2.25
N ASP A 52 -3.25 9.70 2.67
CA ASP A 52 -4.24 9.76 3.75
C ASP A 52 -5.55 9.07 3.36
N ASP A 53 -5.96 9.22 2.11
CA ASP A 53 -7.16 8.54 1.60
C ASP A 53 -6.96 7.03 1.60
N VAL A 54 -5.80 6.58 1.19
CA VAL A 54 -5.47 5.14 1.18
C VAL A 54 -5.41 4.60 2.60
N LEU A 55 -4.80 5.34 3.53
CA LEU A 55 -4.73 4.95 4.93
C LEU A 55 -6.13 4.80 5.53
N ALA A 56 -7.04 5.71 5.20
CA ALA A 56 -8.42 5.62 5.69
C ALA A 56 -9.08 4.33 5.23
N GLU A 57 -8.83 3.91 4.00
CA GLU A 57 -9.35 2.64 3.50
C GLU A 57 -8.70 1.44 4.17
N LEU A 58 -7.38 1.49 4.38
CA LEU A 58 -6.64 0.37 4.95
C LEU A 58 -6.93 0.17 6.44
N ASN A 59 -7.27 1.22 7.14
CA ASN A 59 -7.53 1.17 8.59
C ASN A 59 -9.01 1.14 8.95
N LYS A 60 -9.86 0.87 8.00
CA LYS A 60 -11.30 0.73 8.24
C LYS A 60 -11.60 -0.45 9.16
#